data_4e7caba5b5ca456d77124a97eedec761
#
_entry.id   4e7caba5b5ca456d77124a97eedec761
#
_cell.length_a   1.000
_cell.length_b   1.000
_cell.length_c   1.000
_cell.angle_alpha   90.00
_cell.angle_beta   90.00
_cell.angle_gamma   90.00
#
_symmetry.space_group_name_H-M   'P 1'
#
loop_
_entity.id
_entity.type
_entity.pdbx_description
1 polymer ?
#
loop_
_entity_poly.entity_id
_entity_poly.type
_entity_poly.pdbx_seq_one_letter_code
_entity_poly.pdbx_strand_id
1 'polypeptide(L)'
;MRNDQKALRACLLASALLLGSVALRQDLGAQVIPVQYEELTAPDFVKAVEESNCTCIIPMGIIEKHGPHLPLGTDLLDARETAIRAAKREYAIVYPHYYFGQIFEAKHQPGTVAYSSKVIWDLLQETCDELSRNGIKKTILYSGHGGNSNFVRYFCNAQLEKRRDYAVYLFTPTSDSAAAASVKALRRTRDDGHAGENETSAMLVVRPDLVRIDQAKSQSGENQNRLGNLQNSFLGIWWYARYPNHYAGDGSQASRELGEVLLNNQVDQLVRMIREVKQDENALRLQRQFFDEAERPLETEQ
;
A
#
# COMPACT_ATOMS: atom_id res chain seq x y z
N MET A 1 66.02 -3.69 -49.88
CA MET A 1 66.12 -3.42 -48.44
C MET A 1 65.46 -2.10 -48.03
N ARG A 2 64.38 -1.63 -48.67
CA ARG A 2 63.67 -0.37 -48.28
C ARG A 2 62.16 -0.56 -48.02
N ASN A 3 61.65 -1.78 -48.28
CA ASN A 3 60.19 -2.05 -48.06
C ASN A 3 59.82 -2.70 -46.70
N ASP A 4 60.81 -3.29 -46.02
CA ASP A 4 60.50 -4.01 -44.77
C ASP A 4 60.41 -3.12 -43.55
N GLN A 5 60.92 -1.89 -43.58
CA GLN A 5 60.81 -0.93 -42.45
C GLN A 5 59.47 -0.19 -42.42
N LYS A 6 58.68 -0.17 -43.48
CA LYS A 6 57.37 0.46 -43.52
C LYS A 6 56.27 -0.48 -42.97
N ALA A 7 56.44 -1.78 -43.17
CA ALA A 7 55.50 -2.79 -42.62
C ALA A 7 55.61 -2.91 -41.08
N LEU A 8 56.83 -2.77 -40.55
CA LEU A 8 57.04 -2.89 -39.10
C LEU A 8 56.53 -1.68 -38.29
N ARG A 9 56.46 -0.48 -38.91
CA ARG A 9 55.90 0.70 -38.27
C ARG A 9 54.38 0.77 -38.32
N ALA A 10 53.72 0.13 -39.26
CA ALA A 10 52.27 0.05 -39.35
C ALA A 10 51.68 -0.94 -38.31
N CYS A 11 52.37 -2.02 -37.97
CA CYS A 11 51.94 -2.97 -36.95
C CYS A 11 52.08 -2.43 -35.52
N LEU A 12 53.04 -1.58 -35.24
CA LEU A 12 53.23 -0.99 -33.89
C LEU A 12 52.23 0.13 -33.58
N LEU A 13 51.67 0.82 -34.56
CA LEU A 13 50.63 1.82 -34.39
C LEU A 13 49.21 1.22 -34.27
N ALA A 14 48.96 0.07 -34.88
CA ALA A 14 47.68 -0.64 -34.73
C ALA A 14 47.52 -1.32 -33.33
N SER A 15 48.64 -1.74 -32.71
CA SER A 15 48.60 -2.35 -31.38
C SER A 15 48.42 -1.35 -30.22
N ALA A 16 48.79 -0.07 -30.44
CA ALA A 16 48.60 0.98 -29.45
C ALA A 16 47.18 1.57 -29.43
N LEU A 17 46.40 1.41 -30.52
CA LEU A 17 45.01 1.85 -30.61
C LEU A 17 44.00 0.82 -30.09
N LEU A 18 44.40 -0.45 -29.94
CA LEU A 18 43.58 -1.53 -29.39
C LEU A 18 43.69 -1.66 -27.84
N LEU A 19 44.70 -1.04 -27.23
CA LEU A 19 44.88 -1.01 -25.78
C LEU A 19 44.19 0.19 -25.10
N GLY A 20 43.70 1.16 -25.86
CA GLY A 20 43.01 2.36 -25.36
C GLY A 20 41.51 2.23 -25.19
N SER A 21 40.86 1.16 -25.65
CA SER A 21 39.39 1.01 -25.60
C SER A 21 38.89 -0.05 -24.60
N VAL A 22 39.76 -0.54 -23.70
CA VAL A 22 39.38 -1.52 -22.65
C VAL A 22 39.29 -0.89 -21.25
N ALA A 23 39.50 0.40 -21.16
CA ALA A 23 39.37 1.08 -19.85
C ALA A 23 38.25 2.10 -19.87
N LEU A 24 37.07 1.67 -19.58
CA LEU A 24 35.98 2.37 -18.84
C LEU A 24 34.66 1.62 -19.07
N ARG A 25 34.64 0.30 -18.85
CA ARG A 25 33.43 -0.24 -18.23
C ARG A 25 33.56 0.16 -16.76
N GLN A 26 33.06 1.35 -16.43
CA GLN A 26 32.59 1.57 -15.07
C GLN A 26 31.68 0.39 -14.78
N ASP A 27 32.03 -0.38 -13.77
CA ASP A 27 31.06 -1.18 -13.02
C ASP A 27 30.00 -0.15 -12.54
N LEU A 28 29.01 0.11 -13.37
CA LEU A 28 27.74 0.63 -12.95
C LEU A 28 27.20 -0.49 -12.07
N GLY A 29 27.48 -0.40 -10.77
CA GLY A 29 26.95 -1.32 -9.77
C GLY A 29 25.50 -1.58 -10.13
N ALA A 30 25.06 -2.84 -10.09
CA ALA A 30 23.72 -3.22 -10.54
C ALA A 30 22.72 -2.21 -9.99
N GLN A 31 22.12 -1.43 -10.88
CA GLN A 31 21.22 -0.35 -10.48
C GLN A 31 20.07 -1.00 -9.75
N VAL A 32 19.89 -0.66 -8.48
CA VAL A 32 18.79 -1.18 -7.66
C VAL A 32 17.47 -0.77 -8.33
N ILE A 33 16.65 -1.74 -8.68
CA ILE A 33 15.35 -1.49 -9.31
C ILE A 33 14.45 -0.79 -8.28
N PRO A 34 13.90 0.40 -8.59
CA PRO A 34 12.96 1.07 -7.69
C PRO A 34 11.76 0.19 -7.36
N VAL A 35 11.24 0.29 -6.15
CA VAL A 35 10.00 -0.41 -5.76
C VAL A 35 8.74 0.35 -6.21
N GLN A 36 8.85 1.66 -6.44
CA GLN A 36 7.74 2.54 -6.78
C GLN A 36 7.46 2.45 -8.29
N TYR A 37 6.23 2.11 -8.66
CA TYR A 37 5.81 1.88 -10.04
C TYR A 37 6.13 3.07 -10.96
N GLU A 38 5.84 4.29 -10.50
CA GLU A 38 6.04 5.53 -11.25
C GLU A 38 7.51 5.93 -11.42
N GLU A 39 8.42 5.30 -10.72
CA GLU A 39 9.88 5.53 -10.84
C GLU A 39 10.53 4.52 -11.79
N LEU A 40 9.81 3.48 -12.23
CA LEU A 40 10.33 2.47 -13.14
C LEU A 40 10.36 2.98 -14.58
N THR A 41 11.48 2.78 -15.27
CA THR A 41 11.46 2.85 -16.73
C THR A 41 10.77 1.60 -17.30
N ALA A 42 10.30 1.63 -18.57
CA ALA A 42 9.66 0.47 -19.15
C ALA A 42 10.55 -0.81 -19.15
N PRO A 43 11.87 -0.74 -19.44
CA PRO A 43 12.77 -1.89 -19.29
C PRO A 43 12.93 -2.35 -17.83
N ASP A 44 12.95 -1.43 -16.85
CA ASP A 44 13.05 -1.79 -15.43
C ASP A 44 11.74 -2.38 -14.92
N PHE A 45 10.59 -1.95 -15.44
CA PHE A 45 9.31 -2.55 -15.13
C PHE A 45 9.26 -4.04 -15.49
N VAL A 46 9.77 -4.45 -16.65
CA VAL A 46 9.85 -5.86 -17.05
C VAL A 46 10.65 -6.67 -16.01
N LYS A 47 11.81 -6.16 -15.59
CA LYS A 47 12.63 -6.81 -14.55
C LYS A 47 11.92 -6.82 -13.19
N ALA A 48 11.24 -5.71 -12.85
CA ALA A 48 10.48 -5.59 -11.61
C ALA A 48 9.35 -6.61 -11.51
N VAL A 49 8.65 -6.90 -12.61
CA VAL A 49 7.63 -7.95 -12.67
C VAL A 49 8.23 -9.33 -12.36
N GLU A 50 9.41 -9.64 -12.92
CA GLU A 50 10.12 -10.89 -12.65
C GLU A 50 10.58 -10.96 -11.18
N GLU A 51 11.26 -9.94 -10.66
CA GLU A 51 11.81 -9.90 -9.30
C GLU A 51 10.72 -9.93 -8.23
N SER A 52 9.59 -9.29 -8.49
CA SER A 52 8.43 -9.30 -7.59
C SER A 52 7.62 -10.62 -7.66
N ASN A 53 7.98 -11.56 -8.52
CA ASN A 53 7.17 -12.73 -8.88
C ASN A 53 5.73 -12.32 -9.22
N CYS A 54 5.59 -11.34 -10.12
CA CYS A 54 4.33 -10.76 -10.60
C CYS A 54 3.45 -10.16 -9.48
N THR A 55 4.06 -9.63 -8.40
CA THR A 55 3.36 -9.12 -7.23
C THR A 55 3.42 -7.59 -7.16
N CYS A 56 2.25 -6.95 -6.99
CA CYS A 56 2.11 -5.52 -6.80
C CYS A 56 1.25 -5.22 -5.57
N ILE A 57 1.61 -4.18 -4.81
CA ILE A 57 0.85 -3.67 -3.68
C ILE A 57 0.13 -2.39 -4.12
N ILE A 58 -1.17 -2.30 -3.89
CA ILE A 58 -1.95 -1.05 -4.01
C ILE A 58 -2.13 -0.48 -2.61
N PRO A 59 -1.33 0.52 -2.20
CA PRO A 59 -1.50 1.20 -0.92
C PRO A 59 -2.67 2.18 -1.04
N MET A 60 -3.81 1.83 -0.45
CA MET A 60 -5.05 2.60 -0.51
C MET A 60 -5.15 3.52 0.70
N GLY A 61 -5.41 4.78 0.46
CA GLY A 61 -5.78 5.75 1.48
C GLY A 61 -7.04 6.50 1.08
N ILE A 62 -7.28 7.62 1.77
CA ILE A 62 -8.43 8.48 1.52
C ILE A 62 -7.97 9.94 1.63
N ILE A 63 -8.73 10.84 1.05
CA ILE A 63 -8.62 12.28 1.31
C ILE A 63 -9.81 12.69 2.18
N GLU A 64 -9.57 12.78 3.46
CA GLU A 64 -10.57 13.12 4.47
C GLU A 64 -9.99 13.96 5.61
N LYS A 65 -10.87 14.60 6.36
CA LYS A 65 -10.44 15.31 7.58
C LYS A 65 -9.92 14.31 8.62
N HIS A 66 -8.76 14.60 9.19
CA HIS A 66 -8.18 13.88 10.34
C HIS A 66 -8.02 14.83 11.53
N GLY A 67 -9.12 15.07 12.25
CA GLY A 67 -9.15 16.05 13.32
C GLY A 67 -8.75 17.45 12.81
N PRO A 68 -8.35 18.36 13.71
CA PRO A 68 -7.92 19.71 13.33
C PRO A 68 -6.41 19.80 13.02
N HIS A 69 -5.63 18.72 13.21
CA HIS A 69 -4.18 18.78 13.35
C HIS A 69 -3.40 17.89 12.38
N LEU A 70 -4.04 16.96 11.70
CA LEU A 70 -3.40 16.10 10.70
C LEU A 70 -3.78 16.49 9.27
N PRO A 71 -2.93 16.20 8.27
CA PRO A 71 -3.23 16.48 6.88
C PRO A 71 -4.39 15.61 6.37
N LEU A 72 -5.09 16.09 5.36
CA LEU A 72 -6.22 15.37 4.74
C LEU A 72 -5.82 14.02 4.13
N GLY A 73 -4.56 13.85 3.77
CA GLY A 73 -4.03 12.62 3.18
C GLY A 73 -3.32 11.71 4.19
N THR A 74 -3.65 11.75 5.46
CA THR A 74 -3.01 10.94 6.51
C THR A 74 -2.97 9.47 6.14
N ASP A 75 -4.11 8.86 5.84
CA ASP A 75 -4.21 7.45 5.44
C ASP A 75 -3.37 7.11 4.21
N LEU A 76 -3.37 8.02 3.24
CA LEU A 76 -2.65 7.86 1.99
C LEU A 76 -1.14 7.87 2.19
N LEU A 77 -0.65 8.80 3.01
CA LEU A 77 0.76 8.96 3.31
C LEU A 77 1.29 7.80 4.13
N ASP A 78 0.55 7.38 5.16
CA ASP A 78 0.93 6.27 6.04
C ASP A 78 0.94 4.93 5.29
N ALA A 79 -0.15 4.62 4.57
CA ALA A 79 -0.23 3.37 3.80
C ALA A 79 0.88 3.26 2.74
N ARG A 80 1.18 4.35 2.05
CA ARG A 80 2.22 4.35 1.03
C ARG A 80 3.61 4.19 1.63
N GLU A 81 3.92 4.90 2.70
CA GLU A 81 5.21 4.77 3.38
C GLU A 81 5.43 3.35 3.92
N THR A 82 4.40 2.77 4.54
CA THR A 82 4.42 1.38 5.00
C THR A 82 4.70 0.41 3.85
N ALA A 83 4.00 0.57 2.72
CA ALA A 83 4.18 -0.28 1.54
C ALA A 83 5.60 -0.15 0.94
N ILE A 84 6.12 1.07 0.82
CA ILE A 84 7.48 1.32 0.31
C ILE A 84 8.53 0.70 1.22
N ARG A 85 8.41 0.86 2.56
CA ARG A 85 9.35 0.26 3.51
C ARG A 85 9.31 -1.26 3.47
N ALA A 86 8.13 -1.85 3.34
CA ALA A 86 7.98 -3.30 3.24
C ALA A 86 8.56 -3.83 1.93
N ALA A 87 8.25 -3.20 0.80
CA ALA A 87 8.72 -3.59 -0.52
C ALA A 87 10.25 -3.47 -0.69
N LYS A 88 10.90 -2.54 0.01
CA LYS A 88 12.37 -2.45 0.06
C LYS A 88 13.03 -3.60 0.83
N ARG A 89 12.30 -4.28 1.71
CA ARG A 89 12.80 -5.41 2.50
C ARG A 89 12.47 -6.76 1.87
N GLU A 90 11.33 -6.85 1.18
CA GLU A 90 10.93 -7.97 0.36
C GLU A 90 10.37 -7.38 -0.94
N TYR A 91 11.12 -7.52 -2.05
CA TYR A 91 10.81 -6.79 -3.26
C TYR A 91 9.40 -7.09 -3.78
N ALA A 92 8.61 -6.03 -3.94
CA ALA A 92 7.33 -6.01 -4.63
C ALA A 92 7.15 -4.63 -5.28
N ILE A 93 6.35 -4.54 -6.34
CA ILE A 93 6.04 -3.26 -6.97
C ILE A 93 5.00 -2.54 -6.11
N VAL A 94 5.22 -1.26 -5.82
CA VAL A 94 4.27 -0.41 -5.07
C VAL A 94 3.58 0.51 -6.07
N TYR A 95 2.26 0.34 -6.21
CA TYR A 95 1.43 1.16 -7.09
C TYR A 95 1.43 2.62 -6.62
N PRO A 96 1.28 3.61 -7.52
CA PRO A 96 1.20 5.02 -7.17
C PRO A 96 0.14 5.33 -6.11
N HIS A 97 0.11 6.58 -5.65
CA HIS A 97 -0.88 7.04 -4.67
C HIS A 97 -2.32 6.69 -5.09
N TYR A 98 -3.01 5.85 -4.29
CA TYR A 98 -4.37 5.41 -4.55
C TYR A 98 -5.31 5.91 -3.44
N TYR A 99 -6.08 6.97 -3.71
CA TYR A 99 -6.99 7.62 -2.75
C TYR A 99 -8.48 7.44 -3.09
N PHE A 100 -8.80 6.45 -3.90
CA PHE A 100 -10.16 6.15 -4.33
C PHE A 100 -10.76 5.05 -3.45
N GLY A 101 -11.56 5.46 -2.48
CA GLY A 101 -12.21 4.55 -1.55
C GLY A 101 -13.49 5.13 -0.95
N GLN A 102 -14.07 4.43 0.02
CA GLN A 102 -15.32 4.80 0.68
C GLN A 102 -15.04 5.82 1.79
N ILE A 103 -15.72 6.99 1.76
CA ILE A 103 -15.62 8.05 2.78
C ILE A 103 -16.89 8.91 2.84
N PHE A 104 -18.05 8.31 2.79
CA PHE A 104 -19.30 9.08 2.79
C PHE A 104 -19.59 9.76 4.13
N GLU A 105 -19.18 9.16 5.23
CA GLU A 105 -19.38 9.65 6.60
C GLU A 105 -18.67 10.97 6.89
N ALA A 106 -17.64 11.32 6.12
CA ALA A 106 -16.91 12.59 6.26
C ALA A 106 -17.31 13.67 5.24
N LYS A 107 -18.32 13.45 4.41
CA LYS A 107 -18.74 14.42 3.36
C LYS A 107 -19.10 15.80 3.90
N HIS A 108 -19.49 15.92 5.17
CA HIS A 108 -19.82 17.17 5.84
C HIS A 108 -18.57 17.95 6.30
N GLN A 109 -17.37 17.39 6.13
CA GLN A 109 -16.14 18.03 6.53
C GLN A 109 -15.39 18.65 5.32
N PRO A 110 -14.74 19.81 5.52
CA PRO A 110 -14.00 20.47 4.43
C PRO A 110 -12.82 19.61 3.98
N GLY A 111 -12.57 19.61 2.68
CA GLY A 111 -11.43 18.90 2.07
C GLY A 111 -11.66 17.40 1.82
N THR A 112 -12.74 16.81 2.29
CA THR A 112 -13.07 15.40 2.01
C THR A 112 -13.47 15.22 0.56
N VAL A 113 -12.90 14.20 -0.11
CA VAL A 113 -13.19 13.85 -1.50
C VAL A 113 -13.87 12.48 -1.55
N ALA A 114 -15.20 12.49 -1.61
CA ALA A 114 -16.01 11.28 -1.59
C ALA A 114 -16.59 10.98 -2.99
N TYR A 115 -15.97 10.04 -3.68
CA TYR A 115 -16.47 9.53 -4.97
C TYR A 115 -17.66 8.60 -4.78
N SER A 116 -18.47 8.42 -5.83
CA SER A 116 -19.59 7.47 -5.81
C SER A 116 -19.09 6.02 -5.72
N SER A 117 -19.91 5.13 -5.13
CA SER A 117 -19.59 3.70 -5.00
C SER A 117 -19.26 3.06 -6.34
N LYS A 118 -19.97 3.45 -7.41
CA LYS A 118 -19.71 2.94 -8.76
C LYS A 118 -18.32 3.33 -9.25
N VAL A 119 -17.93 4.59 -9.09
CA VAL A 119 -16.62 5.09 -9.56
C VAL A 119 -15.47 4.39 -8.82
N ILE A 120 -15.54 4.30 -7.49
CA ILE A 120 -14.45 3.64 -6.73
C ILE A 120 -14.36 2.15 -7.03
N TRP A 121 -15.49 1.50 -7.30
CA TRP A 121 -15.54 0.09 -7.69
C TRP A 121 -14.92 -0.14 -9.06
N ASP A 122 -15.42 0.56 -10.07
CA ASP A 122 -14.97 0.43 -11.45
C ASP A 122 -13.48 0.75 -11.58
N LEU A 123 -13.02 1.82 -10.92
CA LEU A 123 -11.62 2.23 -10.97
C LEU A 123 -10.68 1.19 -10.34
N LEU A 124 -11.07 0.60 -9.19
CA LEU A 124 -10.26 -0.45 -8.56
C LEU A 124 -10.22 -1.71 -9.44
N GLN A 125 -11.38 -2.05 -10.06
CA GLN A 125 -11.46 -3.20 -10.94
C GLN A 125 -10.60 -3.01 -12.20
N GLU A 126 -10.72 -1.86 -12.87
CA GLU A 126 -9.93 -1.54 -14.06
C GLU A 126 -8.43 -1.45 -13.73
N THR A 127 -8.09 -0.94 -12.54
CA THR A 127 -6.69 -0.91 -12.07
C THR A 127 -6.13 -2.33 -11.96
N CYS A 128 -6.87 -3.27 -11.36
CA CYS A 128 -6.43 -4.67 -11.26
C CYS A 128 -6.34 -5.33 -12.65
N ASP A 129 -7.31 -5.08 -13.52
CA ASP A 129 -7.34 -5.62 -14.88
C ASP A 129 -6.13 -5.09 -15.70
N GLU A 130 -5.82 -3.79 -15.61
CA GLU A 130 -4.67 -3.18 -16.29
C GLU A 130 -3.32 -3.63 -15.70
N LEU A 131 -3.22 -3.81 -14.40
CA LEU A 131 -2.05 -4.43 -13.78
C LEU A 131 -1.83 -5.84 -14.33
N SER A 132 -2.91 -6.63 -14.44
CA SER A 132 -2.83 -7.99 -14.99
C SER A 132 -2.42 -8.01 -16.46
N ARG A 133 -2.95 -7.11 -17.27
CA ARG A 133 -2.54 -6.94 -18.67
C ARG A 133 -1.04 -6.66 -18.79
N ASN A 134 -0.47 -5.97 -17.82
CA ASN A 134 0.96 -5.64 -17.74
C ASN A 134 1.81 -6.72 -17.03
N GLY A 135 1.27 -7.90 -16.75
CA GLY A 135 2.02 -9.04 -16.21
C GLY A 135 1.93 -9.24 -14.71
N ILE A 136 1.27 -8.35 -13.96
CA ILE A 136 1.03 -8.52 -12.53
C ILE A 136 -0.09 -9.54 -12.33
N LYS A 137 0.19 -10.63 -11.62
CA LYS A 137 -0.77 -11.72 -11.39
C LYS A 137 -1.24 -11.81 -9.94
N LYS A 138 -0.59 -11.08 -9.05
CA LYS A 138 -0.84 -11.08 -7.60
C LYS A 138 -0.92 -9.63 -7.12
N THR A 139 -2.12 -9.16 -6.83
CA THR A 139 -2.35 -7.80 -6.34
C THR A 139 -2.68 -7.82 -4.87
N ILE A 140 -1.88 -7.16 -4.04
CA ILE A 140 -2.12 -7.00 -2.60
C ILE A 140 -2.80 -5.64 -2.38
N LEU A 141 -4.03 -5.64 -1.90
CA LEU A 141 -4.71 -4.44 -1.42
C LEU A 141 -4.29 -4.19 0.03
N TYR A 142 -3.75 -3.03 0.31
CA TYR A 142 -3.43 -2.56 1.65
C TYR A 142 -4.13 -1.23 1.91
N SER A 143 -5.08 -1.21 2.84
CA SER A 143 -5.83 0.01 3.19
C SER A 143 -5.34 0.61 4.50
N GLY A 144 -4.91 1.87 4.47
CA GLY A 144 -4.68 2.70 5.65
C GLY A 144 -5.97 3.27 6.25
N HIS A 145 -7.10 3.17 5.53
CA HIS A 145 -8.39 3.73 5.95
C HIS A 145 -9.35 2.66 6.47
N GLY A 146 -9.82 2.84 7.70
CA GLY A 146 -10.74 1.89 8.35
C GLY A 146 -12.09 1.73 7.63
N GLY A 147 -12.63 2.81 7.07
CA GLY A 147 -13.90 2.82 6.32
C GLY A 147 -13.91 1.95 5.06
N ASN A 148 -12.74 1.68 4.49
CA ASN A 148 -12.62 0.79 3.34
C ASN A 148 -12.83 -0.70 3.65
N SER A 149 -12.78 -1.12 4.92
CA SER A 149 -12.69 -2.54 5.31
C SER A 149 -13.79 -3.41 4.69
N ASN A 150 -15.04 -2.98 4.70
CA ASN A 150 -16.16 -3.72 4.10
C ASN A 150 -16.10 -3.68 2.57
N PHE A 151 -15.73 -2.55 1.99
CA PHE A 151 -15.61 -2.37 0.55
C PHE A 151 -14.54 -3.29 -0.05
N VAL A 152 -13.31 -3.26 0.47
CA VAL A 152 -12.21 -4.07 -0.08
C VAL A 152 -12.41 -5.57 0.17
N ARG A 153 -13.04 -5.96 1.30
CA ARG A 153 -13.38 -7.37 1.55
C ARG A 153 -14.42 -7.88 0.56
N TYR A 154 -15.47 -7.10 0.32
CA TYR A 154 -16.47 -7.45 -0.68
C TYR A 154 -15.90 -7.45 -2.10
N PHE A 155 -15.01 -6.51 -2.41
CA PHE A 155 -14.29 -6.48 -3.69
C PHE A 155 -13.49 -7.77 -3.94
N CYS A 156 -12.79 -8.29 -2.92
CA CYS A 156 -12.10 -9.59 -3.03
C CYS A 156 -13.07 -10.74 -3.29
N ASN A 157 -14.22 -10.79 -2.59
CA ASN A 157 -15.25 -11.80 -2.85
C ASN A 157 -15.82 -11.72 -4.27
N ALA A 158 -16.03 -10.52 -4.76
CA ALA A 158 -16.59 -10.27 -6.10
C ALA A 158 -15.62 -10.61 -7.25
N GLN A 159 -14.35 -10.88 -6.95
CA GLN A 159 -13.44 -11.43 -7.98
C GLN A 159 -13.91 -12.78 -8.50
N LEU A 160 -14.79 -13.48 -7.79
CA LEU A 160 -15.45 -14.73 -8.22
C LEU A 160 -16.66 -14.50 -9.13
N GLU A 161 -17.08 -13.26 -9.42
CA GLU A 161 -18.16 -12.97 -10.37
C GLU A 161 -17.76 -13.31 -11.82
N LYS A 162 -16.51 -13.12 -12.16
CA LYS A 162 -15.99 -13.32 -13.51
C LYS A 162 -14.61 -13.96 -13.48
N ARG A 163 -14.36 -14.94 -14.36
CA ARG A 163 -13.03 -15.55 -14.53
C ARG A 163 -11.97 -14.51 -14.82
N ARG A 164 -10.88 -14.55 -14.04
CA ARG A 164 -9.71 -13.68 -14.16
C ARG A 164 -8.44 -14.52 -14.16
N ASP A 165 -7.37 -13.97 -14.72
CA ASP A 165 -6.05 -14.61 -14.76
C ASP A 165 -5.08 -14.06 -13.70
N TYR A 166 -5.62 -13.40 -12.68
CA TYR A 166 -4.91 -12.84 -11.54
C TYR A 166 -5.68 -13.08 -10.23
N ALA A 167 -5.01 -12.95 -9.10
CA ALA A 167 -5.61 -13.02 -7.77
C ALA A 167 -5.44 -11.69 -7.02
N VAL A 168 -6.46 -11.35 -6.24
CA VAL A 168 -6.48 -10.17 -5.36
C VAL A 168 -6.45 -10.63 -3.92
N TYR A 169 -5.45 -10.18 -3.17
CA TYR A 169 -5.22 -10.47 -1.77
C TYR A 169 -5.49 -9.22 -0.94
N LEU A 170 -6.17 -9.37 0.17
CA LEU A 170 -6.38 -8.28 1.12
C LEU A 170 -5.43 -8.44 2.30
N PHE A 171 -4.52 -7.50 2.49
CA PHE A 171 -3.73 -7.40 3.71
C PHE A 171 -4.57 -6.82 4.85
N THR A 172 -4.72 -7.61 5.90
CA THR A 172 -5.38 -7.17 7.15
C THR A 172 -4.37 -7.33 8.28
N PRO A 173 -3.81 -6.22 8.79
CA PRO A 173 -2.90 -6.30 9.92
C PRO A 173 -3.57 -6.96 11.14
N THR A 174 -2.84 -7.82 11.81
CA THR A 174 -3.28 -8.44 13.06
C THR A 174 -2.45 -7.88 14.22
N SER A 175 -2.97 -7.94 15.44
CA SER A 175 -2.15 -7.59 16.61
C SER A 175 -1.20 -8.75 16.92
N ASP A 176 0.09 -8.55 16.65
CA ASP A 176 1.16 -9.38 17.22
C ASP A 176 1.20 -9.13 18.73
N SER A 177 1.33 -10.20 19.53
CA SER A 177 1.31 -10.11 20.99
C SER A 177 2.42 -9.22 21.56
N ALA A 178 3.62 -9.26 20.96
CA ALA A 178 4.75 -8.44 21.38
C ALA A 178 4.54 -6.96 21.02
N ALA A 179 4.09 -6.68 19.79
CA ALA A 179 3.75 -5.33 19.36
C ALA A 179 2.57 -4.77 20.16
N ALA A 180 1.54 -5.58 20.45
CA ALA A 180 0.41 -5.19 21.27
C ALA A 180 0.82 -4.79 22.69
N ALA A 181 1.77 -5.51 23.31
CA ALA A 181 2.32 -5.17 24.61
C ALA A 181 3.07 -3.84 24.58
N SER A 182 3.91 -3.60 23.57
CA SER A 182 4.65 -2.35 23.38
C SER A 182 3.70 -1.16 23.14
N VAL A 183 2.71 -1.32 22.27
CA VAL A 183 1.66 -0.31 22.03
C VAL A 183 0.92 0.00 23.31
N LYS A 184 0.51 -1.03 24.07
CA LYS A 184 -0.18 -0.84 25.35
C LYS A 184 0.67 -0.09 26.39
N ALA A 185 1.97 -0.31 26.41
CA ALA A 185 2.88 0.36 27.33
C ALA A 185 3.11 1.84 26.99
N LEU A 186 3.07 2.20 25.70
CA LEU A 186 3.33 3.55 25.21
C LEU A 186 2.07 4.40 25.07
N ARG A 187 0.93 3.77 24.75
CA ARG A 187 -0.34 4.46 24.51
C ARG A 187 -0.90 5.04 25.81
N ARG A 188 -1.30 6.30 25.77
CA ARG A 188 -1.79 7.08 26.90
C ARG A 188 -3.31 7.20 26.91
N THR A 189 -3.94 7.10 25.72
CA THR A 189 -5.40 7.21 25.58
C THR A 189 -6.07 5.84 25.69
N ARG A 190 -7.29 5.83 26.23
CA ARG A 190 -8.13 4.64 26.26
C ARG A 190 -8.87 4.45 24.93
N ASP A 191 -9.49 5.52 24.45
CA ASP A 191 -10.30 5.53 23.26
C ASP A 191 -9.51 6.20 22.12
N ASP A 192 -9.39 5.51 20.99
CA ASP A 192 -8.58 5.95 19.87
C ASP A 192 -9.12 5.29 18.58
N GLY A 193 -9.73 6.06 17.74
CA GLY A 193 -10.44 5.55 16.57
C GLY A 193 -10.13 6.26 15.25
N HIS A 194 -9.88 7.59 15.26
CA HIS A 194 -9.60 8.37 14.06
C HIS A 194 -8.94 9.69 14.39
N ALA A 195 -7.83 9.98 13.74
CA ALA A 195 -6.97 11.13 14.04
C ALA A 195 -6.52 11.18 15.52
N GLY A 196 -6.63 10.07 16.24
CA GLY A 196 -6.30 10.00 17.65
C GLY A 196 -4.79 9.82 17.89
N GLU A 197 -4.45 9.22 19.03
CA GLU A 197 -3.06 9.05 19.44
C GLU A 197 -2.26 8.19 18.47
N ASN A 198 -2.83 7.08 17.96
CA ASN A 198 -2.11 6.15 17.07
C ASN A 198 -1.79 6.80 15.71
N GLU A 199 -2.80 7.33 15.01
CA GLU A 199 -2.58 7.92 13.68
C GLU A 199 -1.71 9.17 13.77
N THR A 200 -1.89 9.98 14.80
CA THR A 200 -1.02 11.14 15.03
C THR A 200 0.42 10.71 15.30
N SER A 201 0.63 9.64 16.09
CA SER A 201 1.96 9.09 16.34
C SER A 201 2.62 8.55 15.07
N ALA A 202 1.88 7.84 14.23
CA ALA A 202 2.39 7.35 12.94
C ALA A 202 2.80 8.53 12.05
N MET A 203 1.98 9.58 11.96
CA MET A 203 2.29 10.77 11.18
C MET A 203 3.48 11.58 11.72
N LEU A 204 3.77 11.55 13.02
CA LEU A 204 5.00 12.10 13.60
C LEU A 204 6.26 11.37 13.12
N VAL A 205 6.14 10.15 12.61
CA VAL A 205 7.24 9.39 11.97
C VAL A 205 7.27 9.63 10.46
N VAL A 206 6.11 9.55 9.81
CA VAL A 206 5.98 9.57 8.35
C VAL A 206 6.16 10.99 7.78
N ARG A 207 5.46 11.99 8.34
CA ARG A 207 5.48 13.39 7.89
C ARG A 207 5.32 14.35 9.07
N PRO A 208 6.29 14.42 9.97
CA PRO A 208 6.24 15.31 11.14
C PRO A 208 6.04 16.78 10.77
N ASP A 209 6.51 17.20 9.60
CA ASP A 209 6.36 18.56 9.06
C ASP A 209 4.89 18.96 8.78
N LEU A 210 3.99 17.98 8.62
CA LEU A 210 2.56 18.21 8.35
C LEU A 210 1.69 18.13 9.61
N VAL A 211 2.22 17.67 10.74
CA VAL A 211 1.47 17.56 11.99
C VAL A 211 1.41 18.90 12.73
N ARG A 212 0.20 19.34 13.09
CA ARG A 212 -0.07 20.55 13.88
C ARG A 212 -0.54 20.16 15.27
N ILE A 213 0.36 19.56 16.04
CA ILE A 213 0.02 18.94 17.35
C ILE A 213 -0.62 19.95 18.34
N ASP A 214 -0.25 21.23 18.27
CA ASP A 214 -0.82 22.32 19.04
C ASP A 214 -2.31 22.54 18.75
N GLN A 215 -2.81 22.13 17.59
CA GLN A 215 -4.20 22.24 17.19
C GLN A 215 -5.06 21.03 17.65
N ALA A 216 -4.46 19.93 18.11
CA ALA A 216 -5.19 18.69 18.41
C ALA A 216 -6.33 18.87 19.40
N LYS A 217 -6.19 19.82 20.36
CA LYS A 217 -7.22 20.14 21.37
C LYS A 217 -8.22 21.21 20.95
N SER A 218 -8.12 21.78 19.76
CA SER A 218 -9.04 22.82 19.30
C SER A 218 -10.43 22.27 18.93
N GLN A 219 -10.56 20.95 18.78
CA GLN A 219 -11.83 20.24 18.60
C GLN A 219 -11.90 19.01 19.51
N SER A 220 -13.12 18.63 19.89
CA SER A 220 -13.34 17.41 20.69
C SER A 220 -13.38 16.18 19.80
N GLY A 221 -12.66 15.14 20.22
CA GLY A 221 -12.74 13.77 19.70
C GLY A 221 -13.61 12.84 20.53
N GLU A 222 -14.42 13.37 21.44
CA GLU A 222 -15.30 12.59 22.32
C GLU A 222 -16.50 12.01 21.59
N ASN A 223 -16.85 10.76 21.95
CA ASN A 223 -18.04 10.10 21.45
C ASN A 223 -19.32 10.74 22.03
N GLN A 224 -20.11 11.37 21.16
CA GLN A 224 -21.36 12.03 21.54
C GLN A 224 -22.52 11.07 21.84
N ASN A 225 -22.34 9.78 21.56
CA ASN A 225 -23.30 8.70 21.83
C ASN A 225 -24.76 8.97 21.40
N ARG A 226 -24.98 9.76 20.33
CA ARG A 226 -26.32 10.22 19.90
C ARG A 226 -27.25 9.12 19.39
N LEU A 227 -26.71 7.91 19.13
CA LEU A 227 -27.48 6.70 18.78
C LEU A 227 -27.27 5.58 19.80
N GLY A 228 -26.93 5.91 21.06
CA GLY A 228 -26.66 4.92 22.13
C GLY A 228 -27.84 4.04 22.49
N ASN A 229 -29.06 4.43 22.14
CA ASN A 229 -30.26 3.62 22.31
C ASN A 229 -30.43 2.51 21.25
N LEU A 230 -29.69 2.56 20.16
CA LEU A 230 -29.72 1.55 19.10
C LEU A 230 -28.59 0.56 19.31
N GLN A 231 -28.96 -0.63 19.79
CA GLN A 231 -28.02 -1.73 19.98
C GLN A 231 -28.17 -2.74 18.84
N ASN A 232 -27.07 -3.40 18.46
CA ASN A 232 -27.04 -4.42 17.40
C ASN A 232 -27.55 -3.94 16.03
N SER A 233 -27.42 -2.65 15.74
CA SER A 233 -27.83 -2.03 14.48
C SER A 233 -26.68 -1.28 13.84
N PHE A 234 -26.59 -1.35 12.51
CA PHE A 234 -25.66 -0.54 11.72
C PHE A 234 -26.43 0.41 10.81
N LEU A 235 -26.06 1.69 10.85
CA LEU A 235 -26.64 2.76 10.03
C LEU A 235 -25.50 3.58 9.42
N GLY A 236 -25.63 4.02 8.18
CA GLY A 236 -24.61 4.84 7.52
C GLY A 236 -24.27 6.15 8.26
N ILE A 237 -25.21 6.64 9.10
CA ILE A 237 -25.02 7.86 9.88
C ILE A 237 -24.33 7.64 11.24
N TRP A 238 -24.01 6.40 11.61
CA TRP A 238 -23.53 6.05 12.96
C TRP A 238 -22.24 6.79 13.35
N TRP A 239 -21.31 6.98 12.39
CA TRP A 239 -20.05 7.68 12.64
C TRP A 239 -20.28 9.15 12.96
N TYR A 240 -21.04 9.84 12.12
CA TYR A 240 -21.44 11.23 12.38
C TYR A 240 -22.20 11.40 13.70
N ALA A 241 -23.05 10.44 14.04
CA ALA A 241 -23.77 10.49 15.31
C ALA A 241 -22.83 10.44 16.52
N ARG A 242 -21.71 9.72 16.41
CA ARG A 242 -20.71 9.61 17.46
C ARG A 242 -19.68 10.72 17.41
N TYR A 243 -19.15 11.00 16.24
CA TYR A 243 -18.00 11.87 16.05
C TYR A 243 -18.27 12.94 14.98
N PRO A 244 -19.08 13.98 15.30
CA PRO A 244 -19.47 14.99 14.31
C PRO A 244 -18.31 15.85 13.81
N ASN A 245 -17.23 15.93 14.58
CA ASN A 245 -15.99 16.62 14.16
C ASN A 245 -15.11 15.76 13.24
N HIS A 246 -15.49 14.51 12.95
CA HIS A 246 -14.66 13.54 12.25
C HIS A 246 -13.28 13.43 12.93
N TYR A 247 -13.33 13.24 14.24
CA TYR A 247 -12.21 13.11 15.16
C TYR A 247 -12.65 12.22 16.33
N ALA A 248 -11.91 11.13 16.58
CA ALA A 248 -12.25 10.12 17.59
C ALA A 248 -11.02 9.74 18.41
N GLY A 249 -10.84 10.33 19.58
CA GLY A 249 -9.70 10.17 20.46
C GLY A 249 -9.01 11.49 20.82
N ASP A 250 -7.76 11.42 21.25
CA ASP A 250 -6.94 12.60 21.61
C ASP A 250 -5.53 12.52 21.00
N GLY A 251 -5.35 13.12 19.82
CA GLY A 251 -4.07 13.20 19.12
C GLY A 251 -2.98 14.00 19.86
N SER A 252 -3.36 14.81 20.85
CA SER A 252 -2.37 15.57 21.65
C SER A 252 -1.48 14.68 22.53
N GLN A 253 -1.87 13.44 22.74
CA GLN A 253 -1.11 12.45 23.52
C GLN A 253 -0.08 11.69 22.67
N ALA A 254 -0.07 11.92 21.37
CA ALA A 254 0.79 11.22 20.42
C ALA A 254 2.28 11.36 20.75
N SER A 255 3.03 10.32 20.42
CA SER A 255 4.48 10.29 20.53
C SER A 255 5.12 9.62 19.32
N ARG A 256 6.30 10.12 18.93
CA ARG A 256 7.09 9.50 17.85
C ARG A 256 7.45 8.05 18.16
N GLU A 257 7.74 7.75 19.45
CA GLU A 257 8.09 6.40 19.89
C GLU A 257 6.96 5.40 19.65
N LEU A 258 5.72 5.77 19.99
CA LEU A 258 4.54 4.96 19.68
C LEU A 258 4.38 4.78 18.15
N GLY A 259 4.58 5.86 17.39
CA GLY A 259 4.50 5.82 15.93
C GLY A 259 5.51 4.86 15.30
N GLU A 260 6.74 4.83 15.79
CA GLU A 260 7.77 3.90 15.32
C GLU A 260 7.40 2.43 15.60
N VAL A 261 6.82 2.13 16.77
CA VAL A 261 6.33 0.78 17.09
C VAL A 261 5.19 0.37 16.16
N LEU A 262 4.21 1.26 15.95
CA LEU A 262 3.06 0.99 15.09
C LEU A 262 3.49 0.75 13.64
N LEU A 263 4.27 1.66 13.08
CA LEU A 263 4.73 1.60 11.70
C LEU A 263 5.62 0.37 11.44
N ASN A 264 6.59 0.10 12.30
CA ASN A 264 7.48 -1.05 12.15
C ASN A 264 6.70 -2.37 12.24
N ASN A 265 5.72 -2.49 13.13
CA ASN A 265 4.88 -3.67 13.22
C ASN A 265 4.07 -3.89 11.94
N GLN A 266 3.48 -2.85 11.36
CA GLN A 266 2.75 -2.94 10.10
C GLN A 266 3.68 -3.34 8.94
N VAL A 267 4.87 -2.72 8.86
CA VAL A 267 5.90 -3.05 7.87
C VAL A 267 6.31 -4.52 7.98
N ASP A 268 6.60 -5.02 9.19
CA ASP A 268 7.00 -6.40 9.42
C ASP A 268 5.92 -7.40 8.98
N GLN A 269 4.66 -7.10 9.27
CA GLN A 269 3.54 -7.94 8.84
C GLN A 269 3.36 -7.92 7.32
N LEU A 270 3.47 -6.75 6.69
CA LEU A 270 3.35 -6.63 5.24
C LEU A 270 4.52 -7.33 4.52
N VAL A 271 5.75 -7.29 5.06
CA VAL A 271 6.89 -8.06 4.55
C VAL A 271 6.57 -9.56 4.56
N ARG A 272 5.98 -10.09 5.63
CA ARG A 272 5.56 -11.50 5.68
C ARG A 272 4.51 -11.80 4.61
N MET A 273 3.49 -10.96 4.50
CA MET A 273 2.43 -11.11 3.49
C MET A 273 2.98 -11.08 2.06
N ILE A 274 3.90 -10.16 1.75
CA ILE A 274 4.54 -10.10 0.43
C ILE A 274 5.23 -11.42 0.12
N ARG A 275 6.00 -11.96 1.06
CA ARG A 275 6.71 -13.24 0.90
C ARG A 275 5.75 -14.41 0.68
N GLU A 276 4.70 -14.49 1.46
CA GLU A 276 3.66 -15.52 1.33
C GLU A 276 2.97 -15.45 -0.02
N VAL A 277 2.57 -14.25 -0.45
CA VAL A 277 1.91 -14.04 -1.75
C VAL A 277 2.85 -14.34 -2.93
N LYS A 278 4.11 -13.93 -2.85
CA LYS A 278 5.10 -14.28 -3.89
C LYS A 278 5.25 -15.79 -4.06
N GLN A 279 5.18 -16.55 -2.96
CA GLN A 279 5.32 -18.01 -2.95
C GLN A 279 4.02 -18.75 -3.24
N ASP A 280 2.86 -18.06 -3.21
CA ASP A 280 1.57 -18.72 -3.43
C ASP A 280 1.37 -19.08 -4.91
N GLU A 281 1.20 -20.38 -5.17
CA GLU A 281 0.84 -20.94 -6.47
C GLU A 281 -0.59 -21.52 -6.45
N ASN A 282 -1.22 -21.59 -5.28
CA ASN A 282 -2.49 -22.26 -5.10
C ASN A 282 -3.70 -21.38 -5.43
N ALA A 283 -3.67 -20.09 -5.05
CA ALA A 283 -4.84 -19.23 -5.22
C ALA A 283 -5.31 -19.17 -6.68
N LEU A 284 -4.40 -18.92 -7.63
CA LEU A 284 -4.75 -18.91 -9.06
C LEU A 284 -5.18 -20.28 -9.60
N ARG A 285 -4.57 -21.36 -9.11
CA ARG A 285 -4.95 -22.72 -9.49
C ARG A 285 -6.36 -23.04 -9.00
N LEU A 286 -6.65 -22.76 -7.74
CA LEU A 286 -7.98 -22.97 -7.13
C LEU A 286 -9.03 -22.08 -7.78
N GLN A 287 -8.70 -20.84 -8.11
CA GLN A 287 -9.62 -19.93 -8.79
C GLN A 287 -9.98 -20.46 -10.20
N ARG A 288 -9.02 -21.01 -10.94
CA ARG A 288 -9.31 -21.66 -12.23
C ARG A 288 -10.20 -22.87 -12.05
N GLN A 289 -9.88 -23.75 -11.11
CA GLN A 289 -10.69 -24.93 -10.78
C GLN A 289 -12.12 -24.52 -10.42
N PHE A 290 -12.29 -23.52 -9.56
CA PHE A 290 -13.61 -23.00 -9.20
C PHE A 290 -14.43 -22.58 -10.42
N PHE A 291 -13.83 -21.86 -11.38
CA PHE A 291 -14.56 -21.43 -12.58
C PHE A 291 -14.87 -22.59 -13.52
N ASP A 292 -13.99 -23.60 -13.61
CA ASP A 292 -14.25 -24.81 -14.41
C ASP A 292 -15.43 -25.61 -13.82
N GLU A 293 -15.52 -25.71 -12.51
CA GLU A 293 -16.64 -26.36 -11.80
C GLU A 293 -17.91 -25.51 -11.87
N ALA A 294 -17.81 -24.19 -11.73
CA ALA A 294 -18.96 -23.27 -11.81
C ALA A 294 -19.67 -23.28 -13.18
N GLU A 295 -18.96 -23.63 -14.26
CA GLU A 295 -19.59 -23.84 -15.58
C GLU A 295 -20.45 -25.11 -15.65
N ARG A 296 -20.22 -26.10 -14.76
CA ARG A 296 -20.91 -27.38 -14.73
C ARG A 296 -21.29 -27.81 -13.31
N PRO A 297 -22.14 -27.02 -12.60
CA PRO A 297 -22.38 -27.22 -11.17
C PRO A 297 -23.04 -28.58 -10.82
N LEU A 298 -23.73 -29.22 -11.77
CA LEU A 298 -24.34 -30.54 -11.57
C LEU A 298 -23.34 -31.70 -11.69
N GLU A 299 -22.14 -31.45 -12.17
CA GLU A 299 -21.06 -32.43 -12.32
C GLU A 299 -20.01 -32.33 -11.24
N THR A 300 -20.13 -31.35 -10.31
CA THR A 300 -19.16 -31.12 -9.23
C THR A 300 -19.23 -32.27 -8.22
N GLU A 301 -18.10 -32.95 -7.98
CA GLU A 301 -17.97 -33.97 -6.95
C GLU A 301 -18.02 -33.35 -5.55
N GLN A 302 -18.70 -34.01 -4.61
CA GLN A 302 -18.89 -33.58 -3.23
C GLN A 302 -18.09 -34.43 -2.26
#